data_847d7057ad9676158f12bd01d020dcb0
#
_entry.id   847d7057ad9676158f12bd01d020dcb0
#
_cell.length_a   1.000
_cell.length_b   1.000
_cell.length_c   1.000
_cell.angle_alpha   90.00
_cell.angle_beta   90.00
_cell.angle_gamma   90.00
#
_symmetry.space_group_name_H-M   'P 1'
#
loop_
_entity.id
_entity.type
_entity.pdbx_description
1 polymer ?
#
loop_
_entity_poly.entity_id
_entity_poly.type
_entity_poly.pdbx_seq_one_letter_code
_entity_poly.pdbx_strand_id
1 'polypeptide(L)'
;MNKIFKCLIRFLIEVIVMTVLIVGINIFMNGMYLWGLPRINDIQSVNITYPSITDDVKEISSREDIDLALKLTGFLKYDLFGEVNSEEEPAITITYFLKDGTSKTISANNTTVWWNNKIHVIKDKEMFINLTEGIFFLEDLQTK
;
A
#
# COMPACT_ATOMS: atom_id res chain seq x y z
N MET A 1 0.56 43.89 21.58
CA MET A 1 0.22 43.06 20.39
C MET A 1 -0.97 43.69 19.69
N ASN A 2 -0.80 44.09 18.43
CA ASN A 2 -1.79 44.85 17.64
C ASN A 2 -3.08 44.02 17.43
N LYS A 3 -4.27 44.64 17.48
CA LYS A 3 -5.57 43.97 17.24
C LYS A 3 -5.58 43.18 15.92
N ILE A 4 -4.94 43.72 14.87
CA ILE A 4 -4.78 43.09 13.56
C ILE A 4 -3.99 41.77 13.66
N PHE A 5 -2.91 41.75 14.44
CA PHE A 5 -2.08 40.55 14.64
C PHE A 5 -2.83 39.43 15.38
N LYS A 6 -3.64 39.79 16.40
CA LYS A 6 -4.51 38.81 17.09
C LYS A 6 -5.57 38.21 16.14
N CYS A 7 -6.16 39.05 15.29
CA CYS A 7 -7.15 38.60 14.31
C CYS A 7 -6.52 37.65 13.27
N LEU A 8 -5.31 38.00 12.79
CA LEU A 8 -4.56 37.15 11.84
C LEU A 8 -4.21 35.78 12.43
N ILE A 9 -3.71 35.76 13.67
CA ILE A 9 -3.38 34.48 14.34
C ILE A 9 -4.63 33.63 14.50
N ARG A 10 -5.76 34.24 14.95
CA ARG A 10 -7.02 33.48 15.11
C ARG A 10 -7.48 32.89 13.78
N PHE A 11 -7.47 33.66 12.70
CA PHE A 11 -7.82 33.20 11.37
C PHE A 11 -6.91 32.04 10.91
N LEU A 12 -5.62 32.15 11.17
CA LEU A 12 -4.64 31.10 10.82
C LEU A 12 -4.90 29.81 11.59
N ILE A 13 -5.23 29.89 12.87
CA ILE A 13 -5.62 28.73 13.69
C ILE A 13 -6.91 28.11 13.16
N GLU A 14 -7.90 28.89 12.81
CA GLU A 14 -9.18 28.40 12.28
C GLU A 14 -8.94 27.66 10.95
N VAL A 15 -8.10 28.18 10.06
CA VAL A 15 -7.73 27.51 8.78
C VAL A 15 -7.00 26.19 9.04
N ILE A 16 -6.05 26.16 9.97
CA ILE A 16 -5.34 24.93 10.34
C ILE A 16 -6.31 23.86 10.88
N VAL A 17 -7.18 24.25 11.80
CA VAL A 17 -8.17 23.33 12.39
C VAL A 17 -9.09 22.76 11.31
N MET A 18 -9.61 23.61 10.43
CA MET A 18 -10.46 23.16 9.32
C MET A 18 -9.72 22.21 8.38
N THR A 19 -8.47 22.51 8.07
CA THR A 19 -7.65 21.63 7.20
C THR A 19 -7.43 20.28 7.85
N VAL A 20 -7.09 20.23 9.14
CA VAL A 20 -6.90 18.98 9.90
C VAL A 20 -8.20 18.16 9.95
N LEU A 21 -9.35 18.81 10.14
CA LEU A 21 -10.65 18.13 10.13
C LEU A 21 -10.97 17.53 8.76
N ILE A 22 -10.77 18.28 7.66
CA ILE A 22 -11.02 17.80 6.30
C ILE A 22 -10.12 16.62 5.98
N VAL A 23 -8.82 16.69 6.29
CA VAL A 23 -7.86 15.61 6.07
C VAL A 23 -8.23 14.39 6.94
N GLY A 24 -8.58 14.60 8.20
CA GLY A 24 -8.99 13.53 9.11
C GLY A 24 -10.24 12.79 8.63
N ILE A 25 -11.26 13.52 8.20
CA ILE A 25 -12.49 12.95 7.63
C ILE A 25 -12.16 12.17 6.35
N ASN A 26 -11.31 12.73 5.48
CA ASN A 26 -10.91 12.06 4.24
C ASN A 26 -10.21 10.72 4.53
N ILE A 27 -9.25 10.69 5.45
CA ILE A 27 -8.55 9.47 5.86
C ILE A 27 -9.53 8.46 6.46
N PHE A 28 -10.44 8.90 7.31
CA PHE A 28 -11.46 8.02 7.92
C PHE A 28 -12.38 7.38 6.88
N MET A 29 -12.84 8.15 5.90
CA MET A 29 -13.76 7.67 4.87
C MET A 29 -13.06 6.82 3.80
N ASN A 30 -11.92 7.26 3.31
CA ASN A 30 -11.25 6.69 2.14
C ASN A 30 -10.04 5.79 2.45
N GLY A 31 -9.63 5.74 3.73
CA GLY A 31 -8.42 5.06 4.14
C GLY A 31 -7.15 5.85 3.79
N MET A 32 -6.01 5.23 4.08
CA MET A 32 -4.68 5.81 3.88
C MET A 32 -3.86 4.92 2.95
N TYR A 33 -3.15 5.52 2.01
CA TYR A 33 -2.24 4.79 1.13
C TYR A 33 -1.01 4.27 1.89
N LEU A 34 -0.44 3.18 1.40
CA LEU A 34 0.86 2.72 1.90
C LEU A 34 1.92 3.81 1.63
N TRP A 35 2.68 4.13 2.66
CA TRP A 35 3.77 5.12 2.55
C TRP A 35 5.12 4.47 2.81
N GLY A 36 6.18 5.07 2.29
CA GLY A 36 7.54 4.54 2.44
C GLY A 36 7.85 3.43 1.45
N LEU A 37 7.08 3.27 0.36
CA LEU A 37 7.42 2.40 -0.76
C LEU A 37 8.79 2.80 -1.35
N PRO A 38 9.56 1.83 -1.89
CA PRO A 38 10.83 2.13 -2.53
C PRO A 38 10.62 2.95 -3.80
N ARG A 39 11.64 3.72 -4.19
CA ARG A 39 11.63 4.42 -5.47
C ARG A 39 12.02 3.44 -6.58
N ILE A 40 11.39 3.55 -7.74
CA ILE A 40 11.65 2.68 -8.88
C ILE A 40 13.15 2.61 -9.25
N ASN A 41 13.88 3.69 -9.11
CA ASN A 41 15.30 3.76 -9.44
C ASN A 41 16.20 3.01 -8.42
N ASP A 42 15.68 2.74 -7.22
CA ASP A 42 16.40 2.05 -6.15
C ASP A 42 16.16 0.54 -6.19
N ILE A 43 15.17 0.07 -6.97
CA ILE A 43 14.81 -1.34 -7.08
C ILE A 43 15.71 -2.03 -8.11
N GLN A 44 16.18 -3.21 -7.76
CA GLN A 44 16.94 -4.11 -8.62
C GLN A 44 16.02 -5.16 -9.26
N SER A 45 15.21 -5.84 -8.46
CA SER A 45 14.24 -6.84 -8.89
C SER A 45 13.08 -6.92 -7.90
N VAL A 46 12.00 -7.57 -8.32
CA VAL A 46 10.82 -7.82 -7.49
C VAL A 46 10.47 -9.29 -7.57
N ASN A 47 10.23 -9.92 -6.43
CA ASN A 47 9.70 -11.28 -6.36
C ASN A 47 8.25 -11.23 -5.90
N ILE A 48 7.38 -11.96 -6.60
CA ILE A 48 5.98 -12.12 -6.24
C ILE A 48 5.72 -13.60 -6.00
N THR A 49 5.17 -13.93 -4.83
CA THR A 49 4.74 -15.28 -4.47
C THR A 49 3.24 -15.31 -4.23
N TYR A 50 2.57 -16.30 -4.80
CA TYR A 50 1.14 -16.56 -4.62
C TYR A 50 0.87 -18.06 -4.54
N PRO A 51 1.07 -18.69 -3.36
CA PRO A 51 1.04 -20.15 -3.20
C PRO A 51 -0.28 -20.82 -3.60
N SER A 52 -1.41 -20.10 -3.53
CA SER A 52 -2.71 -20.63 -3.94
C SER A 52 -2.86 -20.80 -5.45
N ILE A 53 -2.03 -20.13 -6.27
CA ILE A 53 -2.03 -20.25 -7.72
C ILE A 53 -0.86 -21.09 -8.20
N THR A 54 0.35 -20.78 -7.77
CA THR A 54 1.57 -21.48 -8.16
C THR A 54 2.58 -21.49 -7.02
N ASP A 55 3.34 -22.57 -6.91
CA ASP A 55 4.48 -22.67 -5.99
C ASP A 55 5.72 -21.91 -6.51
N ASP A 56 5.69 -21.50 -7.77
CA ASP A 56 6.81 -20.78 -8.40
C ASP A 56 6.83 -19.32 -7.95
N VAL A 57 8.05 -18.81 -7.74
CA VAL A 57 8.30 -17.39 -7.48
C VAL A 57 8.41 -16.67 -8.82
N LYS A 58 7.56 -15.67 -9.05
CA LYS A 58 7.71 -14.79 -10.21
C LYS A 58 8.74 -13.72 -9.93
N GLU A 59 9.88 -13.83 -10.59
CA GLU A 59 10.94 -12.83 -10.54
C GLU A 59 10.76 -11.82 -11.68
N ILE A 60 10.72 -10.55 -11.32
CA ILE A 60 10.50 -9.41 -12.20
C ILE A 60 11.73 -8.51 -12.15
N SER A 61 12.33 -8.29 -13.32
CA SER A 61 13.52 -7.44 -13.48
C SER A 61 13.33 -6.34 -14.53
N SER A 62 12.28 -6.45 -15.37
CA SER A 62 11.98 -5.39 -16.34
C SER A 62 11.49 -4.12 -15.63
N ARG A 63 11.91 -2.95 -16.13
CA ARG A 63 11.53 -1.66 -15.52
C ARG A 63 10.02 -1.42 -15.59
N GLU A 64 9.37 -1.90 -16.64
CA GLU A 64 7.94 -1.74 -16.87
C GLU A 64 7.13 -2.55 -15.84
N ASP A 65 7.51 -3.81 -15.63
CA ASP A 65 6.83 -4.67 -14.66
C ASP A 65 7.10 -4.27 -13.21
N ILE A 66 8.32 -3.76 -12.91
CA ILE A 66 8.63 -3.15 -11.60
C ILE A 66 7.74 -1.94 -11.35
N ASP A 67 7.53 -1.08 -12.35
CA ASP A 67 6.64 0.07 -12.25
C ASP A 67 5.18 -0.35 -12.01
N LEU A 68 4.73 -1.41 -12.69
CA LEU A 68 3.41 -2.00 -12.47
C LEU A 68 3.26 -2.55 -11.06
N ALA A 69 4.25 -3.28 -10.54
CA ALA A 69 4.23 -3.78 -9.17
C ALA A 69 4.20 -2.65 -8.13
N LEU A 70 4.97 -1.57 -8.37
CA LEU A 70 4.94 -0.38 -7.51
C LEU A 70 3.60 0.34 -7.54
N LYS A 71 3.01 0.51 -8.73
CA LYS A 71 1.67 1.12 -8.87
C LYS A 71 0.62 0.29 -8.17
N LEU A 72 0.66 -1.03 -8.34
CA LEU A 72 -0.26 -1.96 -7.69
C LEU A 72 -0.22 -1.81 -6.17
N THR A 73 0.96 -1.83 -5.57
CA THR A 73 1.12 -1.63 -4.12
C THR A 73 0.79 -0.20 -3.69
N GLY A 74 1.09 0.79 -4.54
CA GLY A 74 0.78 2.19 -4.30
C GLY A 74 -0.71 2.53 -4.29
N PHE A 75 -1.55 1.73 -4.95
CA PHE A 75 -3.01 1.86 -4.89
C PHE A 75 -3.63 1.27 -3.63
N LEU A 76 -2.89 0.45 -2.90
CA LEU A 76 -3.40 -0.21 -1.71
C LEU A 76 -3.67 0.81 -0.60
N LYS A 77 -4.91 0.85 -0.16
CA LYS A 77 -5.36 1.69 0.95
C LYS A 77 -5.73 0.83 2.15
N TYR A 78 -5.39 1.31 3.33
CA TYR A 78 -5.72 0.65 4.59
C TYR A 78 -6.54 1.54 5.52
N ASP A 79 -7.32 0.91 6.36
CA ASP A 79 -8.09 1.57 7.41
C ASP A 79 -7.24 1.71 8.66
N LEU A 80 -7.05 2.95 9.13
CA LEU A 80 -6.30 3.22 10.38
C LEU A 80 -7.01 2.73 11.64
N PHE A 81 -8.33 2.57 11.57
CA PHE A 81 -9.20 2.25 12.69
C PHE A 81 -9.86 0.87 12.55
N GLY A 82 -9.50 0.12 11.50
CA GLY A 82 -10.03 -1.23 11.26
C GLY A 82 -9.53 -2.23 12.31
N GLU A 83 -10.41 -3.08 12.77
CA GLU A 83 -10.05 -4.19 13.65
C GLU A 83 -9.36 -5.28 12.83
N VAL A 84 -8.12 -5.59 13.19
CA VAL A 84 -7.28 -6.59 12.52
C VAL A 84 -7.55 -7.96 13.11
N ASN A 85 -7.77 -8.94 12.25
CA ASN A 85 -7.74 -10.34 12.64
C ASN A 85 -6.29 -10.87 12.53
N SER A 86 -5.63 -11.09 13.65
CA SER A 86 -4.23 -11.53 13.70
C SER A 86 -4.02 -13.01 13.30
N GLU A 87 -5.09 -13.77 13.12
CA GLU A 87 -5.05 -15.19 12.71
C GLU A 87 -5.02 -15.35 11.18
N GLU A 88 -5.21 -14.27 10.43
CA GLU A 88 -5.17 -14.30 8.97
C GLU A 88 -3.73 -14.43 8.45
N GLU A 89 -3.58 -15.22 7.38
CA GLU A 89 -2.32 -15.38 6.68
C GLU A 89 -2.34 -14.61 5.35
N PRO A 90 -1.18 -14.11 4.89
CA PRO A 90 -1.08 -13.46 3.58
C PRO A 90 -1.28 -14.48 2.45
N ALA A 91 -2.03 -14.07 1.43
CA ALA A 91 -2.20 -14.84 0.20
C ALA A 91 -1.08 -14.50 -0.81
N ILE A 92 -0.74 -13.23 -0.94
CA ILE A 92 0.28 -12.73 -1.87
C ILE A 92 1.37 -12.02 -1.08
N THR A 93 2.63 -12.24 -1.48
CA THR A 93 3.78 -11.52 -0.95
C THR A 93 4.60 -10.93 -2.10
N ILE A 94 4.86 -9.63 -2.04
CA ILE A 94 5.69 -8.88 -2.99
C ILE A 94 6.95 -8.40 -2.25
N THR A 95 8.11 -8.83 -2.69
CA THR A 95 9.40 -8.44 -2.13
C THR A 95 10.19 -7.62 -3.15
N TYR A 96 10.47 -6.36 -2.80
CA TYR A 96 11.32 -5.46 -3.56
C TYR A 96 12.76 -5.59 -3.09
N PHE A 97 13.66 -6.08 -3.93
CA PHE A 97 15.11 -6.10 -3.68
C PHE A 97 15.71 -4.79 -4.15
N LEU A 98 16.42 -4.12 -3.26
CA LEU A 98 16.98 -2.80 -3.54
C LEU A 98 18.46 -2.92 -3.92
N LYS A 99 18.96 -1.96 -4.68
CA LYS A 99 20.36 -1.89 -5.14
C LYS A 99 21.38 -1.74 -4.02
N ASP A 100 20.94 -1.27 -2.85
CA ASP A 100 21.77 -1.17 -1.64
C ASP A 100 21.90 -2.50 -0.87
N GLY A 101 21.30 -3.59 -1.39
CA GLY A 101 21.29 -4.91 -0.78
C GLY A 101 20.19 -5.12 0.27
N THR A 102 19.37 -4.13 0.54
CA THR A 102 18.21 -4.28 1.43
C THR A 102 16.97 -4.75 0.67
N SER A 103 15.92 -5.14 1.38
CA SER A 103 14.65 -5.51 0.79
C SER A 103 13.47 -4.91 1.56
N LYS A 104 12.36 -4.73 0.85
CA LYS A 104 11.08 -4.34 1.44
C LYS A 104 10.00 -5.31 0.99
N THR A 105 9.26 -5.85 1.94
CA THR A 105 8.21 -6.84 1.69
C THR A 105 6.84 -6.29 2.06
N ILE A 106 5.89 -6.49 1.17
CA ILE A 106 4.48 -6.24 1.37
C ILE A 106 3.77 -7.58 1.21
N SER A 107 2.96 -7.95 2.19
CA SER A 107 2.11 -9.13 2.08
C SER A 107 0.67 -8.71 2.24
N ALA A 108 -0.24 -9.35 1.51
CA ALA A 108 -1.66 -9.04 1.58
C ALA A 108 -2.53 -10.26 1.31
N ASN A 109 -3.76 -10.21 1.82
CA ASN A 109 -4.88 -11.05 1.40
C ASN A 109 -6.07 -10.14 1.02
N ASN A 110 -7.28 -10.67 0.95
CA ASN A 110 -8.47 -9.89 0.56
C ASN A 110 -8.86 -8.80 1.58
N THR A 111 -8.45 -8.93 2.84
CA THR A 111 -8.91 -8.10 3.96
C THR A 111 -7.79 -7.37 4.67
N THR A 112 -6.57 -7.89 4.60
CA THR A 112 -5.46 -7.51 5.47
C THR A 112 -4.19 -7.26 4.67
N VAL A 113 -3.41 -6.24 5.06
CA VAL A 113 -2.07 -5.96 4.53
C VAL A 113 -1.06 -5.90 5.66
N TRP A 114 0.09 -6.56 5.43
CA TRP A 114 1.27 -6.55 6.31
C TRP A 114 2.33 -5.65 5.69
N TRP A 115 2.62 -4.54 6.36
CA TRP A 115 3.57 -3.53 5.90
C TRP A 115 4.34 -2.90 7.06
N ASN A 116 5.64 -2.77 6.95
CA ASN A 116 6.53 -2.16 7.96
C ASN A 116 6.32 -2.76 9.37
N ASN A 117 6.24 -4.09 9.47
CA ASN A 117 5.99 -4.84 10.72
C ASN A 117 4.65 -4.49 11.40
N LYS A 118 3.71 -3.97 10.66
CA LYS A 118 2.35 -3.67 11.12
C LYS A 118 1.34 -4.39 10.26
N ILE A 119 0.19 -4.65 10.86
CA ILE A 119 -0.94 -5.30 10.21
C ILE A 119 -2.06 -4.25 10.13
N HIS A 120 -2.67 -4.13 8.97
CA HIS A 120 -3.76 -3.19 8.73
C HIS A 120 -4.88 -3.84 7.93
N VAL A 121 -6.12 -3.39 8.17
CA VAL A 121 -7.27 -3.79 7.35
C VAL A 121 -7.23 -3.04 6.02
N ILE A 122 -7.41 -3.75 4.91
CA ILE A 122 -7.52 -3.17 3.58
C ILE A 122 -8.88 -2.46 3.44
N LYS A 123 -8.89 -1.24 2.90
CA LYS A 123 -10.11 -0.47 2.67
C LYS A 123 -10.88 -0.97 1.45
N ASP A 124 -10.18 -1.19 0.34
CA ASP A 124 -10.75 -1.66 -0.92
C ASP A 124 -10.49 -3.17 -1.06
N LYS A 125 -11.35 -3.97 -0.43
CA LYS A 125 -11.25 -5.44 -0.38
C LYS A 125 -11.24 -6.02 -1.81
N GLU A 126 -10.51 -7.12 -1.97
CA GLU A 126 -10.39 -7.89 -3.23
C GLU A 126 -9.69 -7.17 -4.39
N MET A 127 -9.67 -5.85 -4.45
CA MET A 127 -9.10 -5.11 -5.58
C MET A 127 -7.61 -5.44 -5.77
N PHE A 128 -6.83 -5.48 -4.70
CA PHE A 128 -5.39 -5.76 -4.77
C PHE A 128 -5.11 -7.17 -5.29
N ILE A 129 -5.83 -8.17 -4.78
CA ILE A 129 -5.71 -9.57 -5.19
C ILE A 129 -6.09 -9.71 -6.67
N ASN A 130 -7.27 -9.22 -7.06
CA ASN A 130 -7.77 -9.32 -8.44
C ASN A 130 -6.84 -8.63 -9.45
N LEU A 131 -6.27 -7.47 -9.11
CA LEU A 131 -5.31 -6.78 -9.97
C LEU A 131 -3.98 -7.55 -10.05
N THR A 132 -3.50 -8.12 -8.96
CA THR A 132 -2.26 -8.91 -8.95
C THR A 132 -2.43 -10.16 -9.82
N GLU A 133 -3.55 -10.85 -9.71
CA GLU A 133 -3.90 -12.01 -10.55
C GLU A 133 -3.95 -11.63 -12.02
N GLY A 134 -4.66 -10.56 -12.36
CA GLY A 134 -4.82 -10.13 -13.76
C GLY A 134 -3.51 -9.63 -14.39
N ILE A 135 -2.60 -9.05 -13.62
CA ILE A 135 -1.34 -8.49 -14.14
C ILE A 135 -0.25 -9.56 -14.22
N PHE A 136 -0.09 -10.39 -13.17
CA PHE A 136 1.09 -11.24 -13.04
C PHE A 136 0.81 -12.74 -13.15
N PHE A 137 -0.45 -13.18 -12.98
CA PHE A 137 -0.81 -14.61 -12.90
C PHE A 137 -1.90 -15.02 -13.89
N LEU A 138 -2.22 -14.19 -14.89
CA LEU A 138 -3.28 -14.49 -15.85
C LEU A 138 -3.05 -15.81 -16.61
N GLU A 139 -1.81 -16.09 -17.01
CA GLU A 139 -1.45 -17.32 -17.71
C GLU A 139 -1.57 -18.54 -16.79
N ASP A 140 -1.16 -18.41 -15.53
CA ASP A 140 -1.22 -19.50 -14.55
C ASP A 140 -2.67 -19.87 -14.20
N LEU A 141 -3.58 -18.86 -14.20
CA LEU A 141 -5.01 -19.07 -13.97
C LEU A 141 -5.71 -19.81 -15.14
N GLN A 142 -5.21 -19.62 -16.38
CA GLN A 142 -5.79 -20.27 -17.58
C GLN A 142 -5.36 -21.72 -17.74
N THR A 143 -4.32 -22.16 -17.05
CA THR A 143 -3.77 -23.52 -17.14
C THR A 143 -4.30 -24.47 -16.05
N LYS A 144 -5.12 -23.98 -15.13
CA LYS A 144 -5.85 -24.75 -14.12
C LYS A 144 -7.25 -25.12 -14.59
#